data_095bd1673b95fb23988618f518a65343
#
_entry.id   095bd1673b95fb23988618f518a65343
#
_cell.length_a   1.000
_cell.length_b   1.000
_cell.length_c   1.000
_cell.angle_alpha   90.00
_cell.angle_beta   90.00
_cell.angle_gamma   90.00
#
_symmetry.space_group_name_H-M   'P 1'
#
loop_
_entity.id
_entity.type
_entity.pdbx_description
1 polymer ?
#
loop_
_entity_poly.entity_id
_entity_poly.type
_entity_poly.pdbx_seq_one_letter_code
_entity_poly.pdbx_strand_id
1 'polypeptide(L)'
;AMTYPERKECVVDRLDLTKCAALTFTKPDTDSFPCLALARECAKAGGNVCAAMNGANEAAVGLFLEDKIAFPDIYRLVKSAVDRVSFVQSPDLEKILTADRLARQAVLESM
;
A
#
# COMPACT_ATOMS: atom_id res chain seq x y z
N ALA A 1 12.28 6.52 17.66
CA ALA A 1 12.50 5.08 17.42
C ALA A 1 13.95 4.77 17.06
N MET A 2 14.57 5.53 16.14
CA MET A 2 15.95 5.26 15.66
C MET A 2 17.03 5.44 16.75
N THR A 3 16.73 6.10 17.85
CA THR A 3 17.66 6.36 18.96
C THR A 3 17.31 5.58 20.23
N TYR A 4 16.41 4.61 20.14
CA TYR A 4 16.02 3.77 21.26
C TYR A 4 17.27 3.17 21.95
N PRO A 5 17.32 3.16 23.31
CA PRO A 5 16.28 3.60 24.26
C PRO A 5 16.30 5.09 24.61
N GLU A 6 17.22 5.87 24.10
CA GLU A 6 17.34 7.28 24.42
C GLU A 6 16.26 8.12 23.73
N ARG A 7 15.76 9.13 24.46
CA ARG A 7 14.93 10.19 23.91
C ARG A 7 15.80 11.41 23.62
N LYS A 8 15.99 11.71 22.32
CA LYS A 8 16.72 12.91 21.87
C LYS A 8 15.75 14.02 21.49
N GLU A 9 16.27 15.23 21.41
CA GLU A 9 15.50 16.37 20.88
C GLU A 9 14.99 16.06 19.47
N CYS A 10 13.75 16.45 19.23
CA CYS A 10 13.10 16.31 17.94
C CYS A 10 13.33 17.57 17.11
N VAL A 11 13.57 17.41 15.81
CA VAL A 11 13.73 18.52 14.86
C VAL A 11 12.38 19.16 14.47
N VAL A 12 11.27 18.55 14.89
CA VAL A 12 9.92 19.08 14.69
C VAL A 12 9.31 19.52 16.02
N ASP A 13 8.42 20.48 15.97
CA ASP A 13 7.71 20.98 17.14
C ASP A 13 6.93 19.85 17.84
N ARG A 14 6.85 19.93 19.16
CA ARG A 14 6.04 19.00 19.93
C ARG A 14 4.56 19.21 19.68
N LEU A 15 3.84 18.11 19.45
CA LEU A 15 2.39 18.13 19.35
C LEU A 15 1.79 18.57 20.69
N ASP A 16 1.08 19.69 20.68
CA ASP A 16 0.30 20.19 21.81
C ASP A 16 -1.19 19.91 21.56
N LEU A 17 -1.70 18.86 22.19
CA LEU A 17 -3.10 18.45 22.03
C LEU A 17 -4.09 19.51 22.53
N THR A 18 -3.66 20.45 23.39
CA THR A 18 -4.54 21.52 23.87
C THR A 18 -4.83 22.55 22.76
N LYS A 19 -3.99 22.61 21.73
CA LYS A 19 -4.19 23.45 20.55
C LYS A 19 -4.99 22.77 19.45
N CYS A 20 -5.23 21.46 19.56
CA CYS A 20 -6.08 20.68 18.65
C CYS A 20 -7.51 20.77 19.17
N ALA A 21 -8.36 21.61 18.57
CA ALA A 21 -9.72 21.85 19.06
C ALA A 21 -10.57 20.58 19.19
N ALA A 22 -10.52 19.67 18.18
CA ALA A 22 -11.18 18.37 18.20
C ALA A 22 -10.51 17.40 17.22
N LEU A 23 -10.51 16.11 17.58
CA LEU A 23 -10.17 15.01 16.68
C LEU A 23 -11.40 14.14 16.50
N THR A 24 -11.80 13.91 15.27
CA THR A 24 -12.95 13.06 14.94
C THR A 24 -12.48 11.70 14.44
N PHE A 25 -13.18 10.64 14.84
CA PHE A 25 -12.88 9.26 14.43
C PHE A 25 -14.14 8.66 13.81
N THR A 26 -14.04 8.19 12.58
CA THR A 26 -15.13 7.51 11.86
C THR A 26 -14.66 6.15 11.37
N LYS A 27 -15.61 5.24 11.13
CA LYS A 27 -15.26 3.96 10.50
C LYS A 27 -14.81 4.23 9.06
N PRO A 28 -13.72 3.54 8.59
CA PRO A 28 -13.33 3.63 7.20
C PRO A 28 -14.46 3.15 6.27
N ASP A 29 -14.73 3.91 5.23
CA ASP A 29 -15.63 3.49 4.15
C ASP A 29 -14.85 2.60 3.17
N THR A 30 -14.91 1.29 3.41
CA THR A 30 -14.20 0.30 2.57
C THR A 30 -14.97 -0.04 1.29
N ASP A 31 -16.21 0.39 1.16
CA ASP A 31 -17.01 0.19 -0.05
C ASP A 31 -16.61 1.24 -1.10
N SER A 32 -16.52 2.50 -0.71
CA SER A 32 -16.03 3.57 -1.59
C SER A 32 -14.51 3.55 -1.79
N PHE A 33 -13.75 3.07 -0.80
CA PHE A 33 -12.28 3.02 -0.80
C PHE A 33 -11.75 1.60 -0.55
N PRO A 34 -11.94 0.67 -1.49
CA PRO A 34 -11.67 -0.76 -1.27
C PRO A 34 -10.19 -1.13 -1.14
N CYS A 35 -9.26 -0.25 -1.53
CA CYS A 35 -7.82 -0.49 -1.38
C CYS A 35 -7.40 -0.76 0.07
N LEU A 36 -8.07 -0.16 1.07
CA LEU A 36 -7.79 -0.42 2.48
C LEU A 36 -8.16 -1.86 2.88
N ALA A 37 -9.30 -2.35 2.40
CA ALA A 37 -9.71 -3.74 2.64
C ALA A 37 -8.71 -4.72 2.01
N LEU A 38 -8.34 -4.49 0.75
CA LEU A 38 -7.33 -5.28 0.04
C LEU A 38 -5.99 -5.28 0.77
N ALA A 39 -5.51 -4.13 1.24
CA ALA A 39 -4.26 -4.04 1.99
C ALA A 39 -4.29 -4.87 3.29
N ARG A 40 -5.42 -4.86 4.00
CA ARG A 40 -5.61 -5.70 5.19
C ARG A 40 -5.65 -7.20 4.89
N GLU A 41 -6.26 -7.58 3.78
CA GLU A 41 -6.26 -8.97 3.30
C GLU A 41 -4.84 -9.43 2.95
N CYS A 42 -4.09 -8.63 2.19
CA CYS A 42 -2.69 -8.91 1.86
C CYS A 42 -1.82 -9.03 3.12
N ALA A 43 -1.99 -8.11 4.08
CA ALA A 43 -1.25 -8.15 5.35
C ALA A 43 -1.54 -9.41 6.17
N LYS A 44 -2.78 -9.90 6.17
CA LYS A 44 -3.17 -11.16 6.83
C LYS A 44 -2.63 -12.39 6.11
N ALA A 45 -2.61 -12.37 4.79
CA ALA A 45 -2.07 -13.46 3.98
C ALA A 45 -0.54 -13.60 4.15
N GLY A 46 0.16 -12.48 4.31
CA GLY A 46 1.63 -12.47 4.47
C GLY A 46 2.36 -12.87 3.21
N GLY A 47 3.51 -13.53 3.37
CA GLY A 47 4.33 -13.99 2.24
C GLY A 47 4.79 -12.84 1.34
N ASN A 48 4.76 -13.06 0.03
CA ASN A 48 5.15 -12.08 -0.98
C ASN A 48 4.00 -11.15 -1.42
N VAL A 49 2.77 -11.33 -0.90
CA VAL A 49 1.58 -10.62 -1.38
C VAL A 49 1.65 -9.13 -1.08
N CYS A 50 2.22 -8.74 0.08
CA CYS A 50 2.39 -7.33 0.41
C CYS A 50 3.31 -6.60 -0.57
N ALA A 51 4.38 -7.25 -1.03
CA ALA A 51 5.29 -6.69 -2.03
C ALA A 51 4.57 -6.54 -3.38
N ALA A 52 3.83 -7.57 -3.81
CA ALA A 52 3.03 -7.52 -5.02
C ALA A 52 1.99 -6.38 -4.97
N MET A 53 1.25 -6.28 -3.86
CA MET A 53 0.24 -5.22 -3.67
C MET A 53 0.87 -3.82 -3.71
N ASN A 54 2.00 -3.62 -3.04
CA ASN A 54 2.69 -2.33 -3.04
C ASN A 54 3.20 -1.95 -4.43
N GLY A 55 3.87 -2.88 -5.14
CA GLY A 55 4.37 -2.65 -6.50
C GLY A 55 3.24 -2.32 -7.48
N ALA A 56 2.13 -3.07 -7.42
CA ALA A 56 0.95 -2.80 -8.23
C ALA A 56 0.34 -1.43 -7.92
N ASN A 57 0.23 -1.08 -6.64
CA ASN A 57 -0.34 0.20 -6.22
C ASN A 57 0.50 1.39 -6.73
N GLU A 58 1.82 1.33 -6.58
CA GLU A 58 2.70 2.39 -7.08
C GLU A 58 2.60 2.56 -8.60
N ALA A 59 2.54 1.44 -9.36
CA ALA A 59 2.35 1.49 -10.81
C ALA A 59 1.00 2.11 -11.19
N ALA A 60 -0.10 1.68 -10.55
CA ALA A 60 -1.43 2.20 -10.82
C ALA A 60 -1.57 3.68 -10.44
N VAL A 61 -1.01 4.10 -9.30
CA VAL A 61 -0.98 5.52 -8.90
C VAL A 61 -0.17 6.35 -9.89
N GLY A 62 0.96 5.83 -10.39
CA GLY A 62 1.73 6.49 -11.45
C GLY A 62 0.89 6.76 -12.70
N LEU A 63 0.14 5.77 -13.16
CA LEU A 63 -0.78 5.91 -14.31
C LEU A 63 -1.90 6.91 -14.05
N PHE A 64 -2.44 6.95 -12.83
CA PHE A 64 -3.46 7.92 -12.44
C PHE A 64 -2.90 9.35 -12.45
N LEU A 65 -1.70 9.57 -11.91
CA LEU A 65 -1.06 10.89 -11.90
C LEU A 65 -0.67 11.38 -13.31
N GLU A 66 -0.56 10.47 -14.27
CA GLU A 66 -0.35 10.78 -15.69
C GLU A 66 -1.67 10.89 -16.49
N ASP A 67 -2.81 10.93 -15.81
CA ASP A 67 -4.18 11.01 -16.40
C ASP A 67 -4.50 9.84 -17.36
N LYS A 68 -3.83 8.69 -17.21
CA LYS A 68 -4.02 7.51 -18.08
C LYS A 68 -5.17 6.61 -17.63
N ILE A 69 -5.54 6.68 -16.35
CA ILE A 69 -6.62 5.90 -15.75
C ILE A 69 -7.46 6.77 -14.80
N ALA A 70 -8.71 6.38 -14.53
CA ALA A 70 -9.54 7.01 -13.52
C ALA A 70 -9.22 6.50 -12.10
N PHE A 71 -9.55 7.27 -11.07
CA PHE A 71 -9.30 6.92 -9.67
C PHE A 71 -9.83 5.53 -9.27
N PRO A 72 -11.06 5.11 -9.66
CA PRO A 72 -11.56 3.77 -9.33
C PRO A 72 -10.78 2.63 -9.99
N ASP A 73 -10.07 2.90 -11.10
CA ASP A 73 -9.27 1.90 -11.80
C ASP A 73 -8.05 1.46 -10.99
N ILE A 74 -7.56 2.31 -10.09
CA ILE A 74 -6.43 1.95 -9.20
C ILE A 74 -6.73 0.63 -8.49
N TYR A 75 -7.86 0.54 -7.79
CA TYR A 75 -8.24 -0.69 -7.09
C TYR A 75 -8.36 -1.89 -8.04
N ARG A 76 -9.04 -1.73 -9.16
CA ARG A 76 -9.26 -2.81 -10.15
C ARG A 76 -7.95 -3.38 -10.66
N LEU A 77 -7.00 -2.50 -11.02
CA LEU A 77 -5.70 -2.90 -11.52
C LEU A 77 -4.83 -3.55 -10.43
N VAL A 78 -4.81 -2.97 -9.23
CA VAL A 78 -4.05 -3.53 -8.10
C VAL A 78 -4.58 -4.91 -7.71
N LYS A 79 -5.90 -5.06 -7.59
CA LYS A 79 -6.52 -6.36 -7.25
C LYS A 79 -6.19 -7.41 -8.31
N SER A 80 -6.35 -7.07 -9.60
CA SER A 80 -6.02 -7.97 -10.71
C SER A 80 -4.53 -8.37 -10.70
N ALA A 81 -3.63 -7.45 -10.44
CA ALA A 81 -2.20 -7.73 -10.39
C ALA A 81 -1.84 -8.65 -9.21
N VAL A 82 -2.40 -8.41 -8.04
CA VAL A 82 -2.21 -9.26 -6.85
C VAL A 82 -2.68 -10.69 -7.12
N ASP A 83 -3.84 -10.85 -7.78
CA ASP A 83 -4.40 -12.18 -8.08
C ASP A 83 -3.58 -12.97 -9.12
N ARG A 84 -2.77 -12.29 -9.95
CA ARG A 84 -1.89 -12.94 -10.94
C ARG A 84 -0.55 -13.39 -10.36
N VAL A 85 -0.09 -12.79 -9.27
CA VAL A 85 1.20 -13.15 -8.66
C VAL A 85 1.05 -14.42 -7.84
N SER A 86 1.85 -15.43 -8.14
CA SER A 86 1.87 -16.69 -7.38
C SER A 86 2.27 -16.45 -5.93
N PHE A 87 1.46 -16.96 -5.00
CA PHE A 87 1.71 -16.87 -3.56
C PHE A 87 2.92 -17.68 -3.13
N VAL A 88 3.81 -17.05 -2.35
CA VAL A 88 4.95 -17.71 -1.70
C VAL A 88 4.92 -17.36 -0.21
N GLN A 89 4.71 -18.34 0.66
CA GLN A 89 4.50 -18.14 2.10
C GLN A 89 5.74 -17.61 2.82
N SER A 90 6.93 -18.11 2.47
CA SER A 90 8.21 -17.72 3.08
C SER A 90 9.17 -17.28 1.96
N PRO A 91 8.98 -16.10 1.37
CA PRO A 91 9.81 -15.63 0.28
C PRO A 91 11.18 -15.18 0.79
N ASP A 92 12.23 -15.50 0.04
CA ASP A 92 13.52 -14.83 0.12
C ASP A 92 13.46 -13.46 -0.56
N LEU A 93 14.53 -12.69 -0.48
CA LEU A 93 14.60 -11.35 -1.07
C LEU A 93 14.34 -11.38 -2.58
N GLU A 94 14.89 -12.36 -3.29
CA GLU A 94 14.72 -12.46 -4.75
C GLU A 94 13.26 -12.68 -5.14
N LYS A 95 12.54 -13.53 -4.41
CA LYS A 95 11.11 -13.77 -4.62
C LYS A 95 10.25 -12.55 -4.28
N ILE A 96 10.63 -11.77 -3.26
CA ILE A 96 9.97 -10.50 -2.94
C ILE A 96 10.12 -9.50 -4.08
N LEU A 97 11.35 -9.29 -4.57
CA LEU A 97 11.63 -8.37 -5.68
C LEU A 97 10.97 -8.84 -6.99
N THR A 98 10.91 -10.15 -7.19
CA THR A 98 10.22 -10.72 -8.36
C THR A 98 8.72 -10.48 -8.29
N ALA A 99 8.09 -10.66 -7.12
CA ALA A 99 6.66 -10.39 -6.93
C ALA A 99 6.32 -8.91 -7.18
N ASP A 100 7.12 -7.97 -6.67
CA ASP A 100 6.97 -6.54 -6.96
C ASP A 100 7.04 -6.26 -8.46
N ARG A 101 8.08 -6.74 -9.14
CA ARG A 101 8.28 -6.53 -10.57
C ARG A 101 7.13 -7.11 -11.41
N LEU A 102 6.70 -8.35 -11.14
CA LEU A 102 5.60 -8.98 -11.85
C LEU A 102 4.27 -8.26 -11.65
N ALA A 103 4.02 -7.77 -10.44
CA ALA A 103 2.81 -7.01 -10.14
C ALA A 103 2.78 -5.67 -10.89
N ARG A 104 3.90 -4.93 -10.94
CA ARG A 104 4.02 -3.70 -11.76
C ARG A 104 3.76 -3.98 -13.24
N GLN A 105 4.37 -5.04 -13.76
CA GLN A 105 4.17 -5.43 -15.16
C GLN A 105 2.71 -5.77 -15.44
N ALA A 106 2.05 -6.54 -14.57
CA ALA A 106 0.65 -6.91 -14.71
C ALA A 106 -0.29 -5.70 -14.76
N VAL A 107 0.00 -4.64 -14.00
CA VAL A 107 -0.75 -3.36 -14.08
C VAL A 107 -0.59 -2.72 -15.44
N LEU A 108 0.64 -2.62 -15.96
CA LEU A 108 0.92 -1.99 -17.26
C LEU A 108 0.31 -2.76 -18.44
N GLU A 109 0.22 -4.09 -18.34
CA GLU A 109 -0.38 -4.96 -19.36
C GLU A 109 -1.93 -4.94 -19.34
N SER A 110 -2.54 -4.41 -18.25
CA SER A 110 -3.99 -4.43 -18.05
C SER A 110 -4.68 -3.10 -18.36
N MET A 111 -3.92 -2.18 -18.97
CA MET A 111 -4.40 -0.87 -19.42
C MET A 111 -5.32 -0.96 -20.65
#